data_72d1cfa583071ee949823200d6265a52
#
_entry.id   72d1cfa583071ee949823200d6265a52
#
_cell.length_a   1.000
_cell.length_b   1.000
_cell.length_c   1.000
_cell.angle_alpha   90.00
_cell.angle_beta   90.00
_cell.angle_gamma   90.00
#
_symmetry.space_group_name_H-M   'P 1'
#
loop_
_entity.id
_entity.type
_entity.pdbx_description
1 polymer ?
#
loop_
_entity_poly.entity_id
_entity_poly.type
_entity_poly.pdbx_seq_one_letter_code
_entity_poly.pdbx_strand_id
1 'polypeptide(L)' 'MNGAALQLSTSDYLFMRYRSTTVKLEDVVKDYYPHLSKVKMLEKARNQDFPFSCFKLDKSQKAPYFVHIKDLAHVLD' A
#
# COMPACT_ATOMS: atom_id res chain seq x y z
N MET A 1 -30.84 -13.25 -7.70
CA MET A 1 -29.64 -12.44 -7.87
C MET A 1 -28.37 -13.28 -7.73
N ASN A 2 -27.53 -13.11 -8.63
CA ASN A 2 -26.29 -13.87 -8.62
C ASN A 2 -25.26 -13.18 -7.71
N GLY A 3 -24.85 -13.88 -6.64
CA GLY A 3 -23.86 -13.34 -5.71
C GLY A 3 -22.51 -13.01 -6.37
N ALA A 4 -22.21 -13.66 -7.49
CA ALA A 4 -20.97 -13.42 -8.18
C ALA A 4 -20.85 -11.97 -8.69
N ALA A 5 -21.99 -11.34 -8.98
CA ALA A 5 -21.99 -9.94 -9.42
C ALA A 5 -21.54 -8.99 -8.33
N LEU A 6 -21.53 -9.43 -7.08
CA LEU A 6 -21.14 -8.63 -5.95
C LEU A 6 -19.74 -8.96 -5.44
N GLN A 7 -19.05 -9.87 -6.10
CA GLN A 7 -17.70 -10.25 -5.67
C GLN A 7 -16.71 -9.19 -6.15
N LEU A 8 -15.98 -8.64 -5.22
CA LEU A 8 -14.92 -7.68 -5.49
C LEU A 8 -13.58 -8.35 -5.27
N SER A 9 -12.63 -8.07 -6.15
CA SER A 9 -11.26 -8.49 -5.93
C SER A 9 -10.65 -7.64 -4.82
N THR A 10 -9.53 -8.09 -4.27
CA THR A 10 -8.79 -7.31 -3.30
C THR A 10 -8.36 -5.97 -3.89
N SER A 11 -7.94 -5.98 -5.16
CA SER A 11 -7.57 -4.75 -5.85
C SER A 11 -8.74 -3.78 -5.93
N ASP A 12 -9.94 -4.27 -6.22
CA ASP A 12 -11.13 -3.43 -6.30
C ASP A 12 -11.42 -2.79 -4.95
N TYR A 13 -11.35 -3.59 -3.88
CA TYR A 13 -11.57 -3.09 -2.54
C TYR A 13 -10.57 -1.98 -2.19
N LEU A 14 -9.29 -2.22 -2.49
CA LEU A 14 -8.25 -1.26 -2.17
C LEU A 14 -8.41 0.03 -2.97
N PHE A 15 -8.79 -0.08 -4.24
CA PHE A 15 -9.05 1.11 -5.04
C PHE A 15 -10.21 1.92 -4.46
N MET A 16 -11.25 1.24 -4.02
CA MET A 16 -12.39 1.92 -3.38
C MET A 16 -12.00 2.55 -2.06
N ARG A 17 -11.13 1.87 -1.29
CA ARG A 17 -10.67 2.35 0.01
C ARG A 17 -9.79 3.59 -0.12
N TYR A 18 -8.85 3.56 -1.06
CA TYR A 18 -7.86 4.62 -1.20
C TYR A 18 -8.13 5.58 -2.35
N ARG A 19 -9.01 5.21 -3.26
CA ARG A 19 -9.40 6.03 -4.40
C ARG A 19 -8.23 6.39 -5.31
N SER A 20 -7.25 5.48 -5.41
CA SER A 20 -6.06 5.70 -6.22
C SER A 20 -5.40 4.36 -6.52
N THR A 21 -4.64 4.30 -7.61
CA THR A 21 -3.86 3.11 -7.93
C THR A 21 -2.52 3.10 -7.23
N THR A 22 -2.07 4.24 -6.71
CA THR A 22 -0.87 4.34 -5.88
C THR A 22 -1.27 4.95 -4.55
N VAL A 23 -0.78 4.38 -3.47
CA VAL A 23 -1.15 4.77 -2.12
C VAL A 23 0.11 5.16 -1.35
N LYS A 24 0.01 6.20 -0.53
CA LYS A 24 1.14 6.55 0.34
C LYS A 24 1.42 5.40 1.28
N LEU A 25 2.70 5.07 1.42
CA LEU A 25 3.11 4.01 2.32
C LEU A 25 2.62 4.25 3.75
N GLU A 26 2.64 5.50 4.20
CA GLU A 26 2.19 5.81 5.55
C GLU A 26 0.72 5.45 5.78
N ASP A 27 -0.12 5.57 4.75
CA ASP A 27 -1.52 5.19 4.86
C ASP A 27 -1.66 3.66 4.95
N VAL A 28 -0.86 2.93 4.19
CA VAL A 28 -0.84 1.48 4.25
C VAL A 28 -0.36 1.01 5.63
N VAL A 29 0.69 1.63 6.13
CA VAL A 29 1.24 1.26 7.43
C VAL A 29 0.23 1.56 8.54
N LYS A 30 -0.45 2.68 8.45
CA LYS A 30 -1.48 3.04 9.43
C LYS A 30 -2.58 1.98 9.49
N ASP A 31 -2.97 1.45 8.34
CA ASP A 31 -4.07 0.48 8.26
C ASP A 31 -3.64 -0.94 8.61
N TYR A 32 -2.45 -1.36 8.20
CA TYR A 32 -2.03 -2.75 8.29
C TYR A 32 -0.86 -3.00 9.25
N TYR A 33 -0.11 -1.97 9.59
CA TYR A 33 1.03 -2.07 10.52
C TYR A 33 0.97 -0.95 11.56
N PRO A 34 -0.15 -0.85 12.29
CA PRO A 34 -0.35 0.32 13.17
C PRO A 34 0.66 0.45 14.30
N HIS A 35 1.39 -0.63 14.62
CA HIS A 35 2.41 -0.62 15.65
C HIS A 35 3.77 -0.11 15.17
N LEU A 36 3.90 0.12 13.87
CA LEU A 36 5.18 0.48 13.27
C LEU A 36 5.39 1.99 13.36
N SER A 37 6.53 2.42 13.93
CA SER A 37 6.86 3.83 14.00
C SER A 37 7.24 4.38 12.63
N LYS A 38 7.18 5.71 12.49
CA LYS A 38 7.56 6.36 11.24
C LYS A 38 9.02 6.07 10.89
N VAL A 39 9.91 6.08 11.90
CA VAL A 39 11.32 5.80 11.69
C VAL A 39 11.51 4.38 11.15
N LYS A 40 10.84 3.42 11.74
CA LYS A 40 10.93 2.03 11.29
C LYS A 40 10.32 1.85 9.92
N MET A 41 9.22 2.54 9.64
CA MET A 41 8.59 2.51 8.33
C MET A 41 9.57 2.96 7.25
N LEU A 42 10.23 4.11 7.47
CA LEU A 42 11.18 4.65 6.50
C LEU A 42 12.39 3.74 6.32
N GLU A 43 12.86 3.14 7.40
CA GLU A 43 13.97 2.20 7.35
C GLU A 43 13.60 0.97 6.52
N LYS A 44 12.44 0.39 6.78
CA LYS A 44 11.97 -0.78 6.02
C LYS A 44 11.75 -0.44 4.55
N ALA A 45 11.21 0.74 4.26
CA ALA A 45 10.99 1.16 2.88
C ALA A 45 12.31 1.32 2.14
N ARG A 46 13.29 1.95 2.77
CA ARG A 46 14.60 2.17 2.17
C ARG A 46 15.30 0.85 1.86
N ASN A 47 15.14 -0.13 2.73
CA ASN A 47 15.76 -1.44 2.57
C ASN A 47 14.91 -2.43 1.78
N GLN A 48 13.76 -1.98 1.25
CA GLN A 48 12.80 -2.84 0.55
C GLN A 48 12.43 -4.06 1.38
N ASP A 49 12.15 -3.81 2.65
CA ASP A 49 11.91 -4.85 3.64
C ASP A 49 10.42 -5.09 3.91
N PHE A 50 9.56 -4.50 3.10
CA PHE A 50 8.15 -4.83 3.08
C PHE A 50 7.89 -5.91 2.03
N PRO A 51 6.80 -6.68 2.15
CA PRO A 51 6.48 -7.71 1.16
C PRO A 51 5.99 -7.16 -0.18
N PHE A 52 5.91 -5.85 -0.30
CA PHE A 52 5.54 -5.15 -1.53
C PHE A 52 6.63 -4.13 -1.84
N SER A 53 6.67 -3.68 -3.10
CA SER A 53 7.66 -2.69 -3.50
C SER A 53 7.23 -1.30 -3.07
N CYS A 54 8.17 -0.55 -2.51
CA CYS A 54 7.97 0.84 -2.13
C CYS A 54 8.78 1.71 -3.09
N PHE A 55 8.19 2.80 -3.57
CA PHE A 55 8.87 3.68 -4.51
C PHE A 55 8.52 5.13 -4.22
N LYS A 56 9.34 6.03 -4.75
CA LYS A 56 9.11 7.46 -4.66
C LYS A 56 8.83 8.01 -6.05
N LEU A 57 7.95 8.99 -6.12
CA LEU A 57 7.66 9.67 -7.38
C LEU A 57 8.58 10.87 -7.59
N ASP A 58 9.35 11.23 -6.59
CA ASP A 58 10.28 12.34 -6.62
C ASP A 58 11.60 11.88 -6.01
N LYS A 59 12.71 12.45 -6.47
CA LYS A 59 14.03 12.11 -5.97
C LYS A 59 14.37 12.75 -4.64
N SER A 60 13.54 13.67 -4.16
CA SER A 60 13.78 14.36 -2.89
C SER A 60 13.79 13.36 -1.74
N GLN A 61 14.70 13.57 -0.78
CA GLN A 61 14.74 12.75 0.43
C GLN A 61 13.48 12.88 1.26
N LYS A 62 12.79 14.00 1.13
CA LYS A 62 11.56 14.25 1.87
C LYS A 62 10.32 13.74 1.14
N ALA A 63 10.46 13.25 -0.07
CA ALA A 63 9.33 12.74 -0.83
C ALA A 63 8.77 11.48 -0.15
N PRO A 64 7.45 11.33 -0.11
CA PRO A 64 6.85 10.16 0.50
C PRO A 64 7.06 8.91 -0.36
N TYR A 65 7.07 7.75 0.28
CA TYR A 65 7.03 6.47 -0.42
C TYR A 65 5.60 6.13 -0.81
N PHE A 66 5.47 5.42 -1.92
CA PHE A 66 4.18 4.95 -2.43
C PHE A 66 4.23 3.45 -2.63
N VAL A 67 3.05 2.84 -2.64
CA VAL A 67 2.85 1.42 -2.91
C VAL A 67 1.81 1.31 -4.01
N HIS A 68 2.05 0.44 -4.99
CA HIS A 68 1.06 0.19 -6.02
C HIS A 68 -0.02 -0.75 -5.47
N ILE A 69 -1.28 -0.43 -5.76
CA ILE A 69 -2.41 -1.22 -5.25
C ILE A 69 -2.30 -2.69 -5.65
N LYS A 70 -1.85 -2.99 -6.86
CA LYS A 70 -1.73 -4.38 -7.31
C LYS A 70 -0.73 -5.16 -6.46
N ASP A 71 0.37 -4.52 -6.06
CA ASP A 71 1.36 -5.18 -5.23
C ASP A 71 0.80 -5.43 -3.83
N LEU A 72 0.09 -4.45 -3.29
CA LEU A 72 -0.53 -4.61 -1.98
C LEU A 72 -1.60 -5.71 -2.02
N ALA A 73 -2.42 -5.73 -3.06
CA ALA A 73 -3.46 -6.74 -3.21
C ALA A 73 -2.85 -8.14 -3.27
N HIS A 74 -1.73 -8.28 -3.96
CA HIS A 74 -1.04 -9.57 -4.07
C HIS A 74 -0.61 -10.09 -2.69
N VAL A 75 -0.15 -9.19 -1.84
CA VAL A 75 0.26 -9.55 -0.49
C VAL A 75 -0.94 -9.93 0.38
N LEU A 76 -2.05 -9.22 0.23
CA LEU A 76 -3.23 -9.46 1.04
C LEU A 76 -4.02 -10.69 0.60
N ASP A 77 -3.84 -11.12 -0.63
CA ASP A 77 -4.45 -12.34 -1.13
C ASP A 77 -3.60 -13.55 -0.72
#